data_f4b1253e2a86ed1856def3f0260f5f01
#
_entry.id   f4b1253e2a86ed1856def3f0260f5f01
#
_cell.length_a   1.000
_cell.length_b   1.000
_cell.length_c   1.000
_cell.angle_alpha   90.00
_cell.angle_beta   90.00
_cell.angle_gamma   90.00
#
_symmetry.space_group_name_H-M   'P 1'
#
loop_
_entity.id
_entity.type
_entity.pdbx_description
1 polymer ?
#
loop_
_entity_poly.entity_id
_entity_poly.type
_entity_poly.pdbx_seq_one_letter_code
_entity_poly.pdbx_strand_id
1 'polypeptide(L)'
;MRVLQCTKRSVTLLAAACVALSACGDSGPEAPFNPTGTTEDIAAVHDAFSSSAFASFSTFSVYFGAALGTSPMVSGSAEAFNFRRATDAGEFQAAATRNARRVAALMQGRATASLSASSAAIPDETAGMTFEYNGAEYVPTDRSGAPSNGVRFIIYAVNPITLQPATPLQEVGHVQITDLSGSTSQAARVVVVSGGITYLDYTVTATATVTGGVLSVAGYVTDGEHRANVNLRSTVNEAAGLTLLYSVDVPLRDVSIDLTMTTTGLDPETATVGIDLGMSGPNGTVSMSGQFTADGGTITVRVNGDVFANVVSSGAGEPSITGADGQPLTAEDEAAFQNIFALTGEAFITFDVMLLPIGFFLAPTA
;
A
#
# COMPACT_ATOMS: atom_id res chain seq x y z
N MET A 1 50.05 60.21 31.04
CA MET A 1 49.84 59.40 29.82
C MET A 1 50.36 57.99 30.07
N ARG A 2 49.49 57.04 30.45
CA ARG A 2 49.88 55.64 30.69
C ARG A 2 48.98 54.79 29.80
N VAL A 3 49.56 54.15 28.83
CA VAL A 3 48.94 53.23 27.92
C VAL A 3 48.89 51.87 28.59
N LEU A 4 47.67 51.33 28.76
CA LEU A 4 47.45 50.00 29.29
C LEU A 4 47.58 48.98 28.10
N GLN A 5 48.57 48.12 28.16
CA GLN A 5 48.65 46.87 27.41
C GLN A 5 47.72 45.85 28.07
N CYS A 6 46.65 45.46 27.40
CA CYS A 6 45.77 44.37 27.82
C CYS A 6 45.97 43.17 26.91
N THR A 7 46.44 42.19 27.51
CA THR A 7 46.84 40.82 27.25
C THR A 7 46.02 40.03 26.21
N LYS A 8 46.76 39.52 25.20
CA LYS A 8 46.37 38.45 24.24
C LYS A 8 46.52 37.03 24.82
N ARG A 9 45.79 36.67 25.86
CA ARG A 9 45.92 35.30 26.43
C ARG A 9 44.62 34.59 26.76
N SER A 10 43.44 35.06 26.34
CA SER A 10 42.17 34.48 26.74
C SER A 10 41.33 33.88 25.61
N VAL A 11 41.83 33.79 24.37
CA VAL A 11 41.05 33.30 23.21
C VAL A 11 41.32 31.83 22.84
N THR A 12 42.41 31.25 23.36
CA THR A 12 42.84 29.89 22.97
C THR A 12 42.22 28.77 23.83
N LEU A 13 41.53 29.08 24.93
CA LEU A 13 40.92 28.07 25.80
C LEU A 13 39.43 27.79 25.54
N LEU A 14 38.75 28.61 24.72
CA LEU A 14 37.36 28.40 24.39
C LEU A 14 37.16 27.53 23.11
N ALA A 15 38.18 27.37 22.29
CA ALA A 15 38.11 26.56 21.05
C ALA A 15 38.31 25.04 21.29
N ALA A 16 38.90 24.67 22.45
CA ALA A 16 39.12 23.25 22.76
C ALA A 16 37.91 22.56 23.45
N ALA A 17 36.95 23.33 23.96
CA ALA A 17 35.76 22.79 24.63
C ALA A 17 34.61 22.42 23.65
N CYS A 18 34.63 22.95 22.44
CA CYS A 18 33.56 22.66 21.45
C CYS A 18 33.80 21.40 20.61
N VAL A 19 35.01 20.82 20.63
CA VAL A 19 35.32 19.60 19.86
C VAL A 19 35.05 18.32 20.67
N ALA A 20 34.84 18.42 21.98
CA ALA A 20 34.58 17.25 22.84
C ALA A 20 33.08 16.91 22.97
N LEU A 21 32.16 17.72 22.41
CA LEU A 21 30.71 17.51 22.49
C LEU A 21 30.11 16.86 21.23
N SER A 22 30.90 16.62 20.18
CA SER A 22 30.47 15.97 18.96
C SER A 22 30.85 14.48 18.82
N ALA A 23 31.38 13.88 19.92
CA ALA A 23 31.79 12.47 19.92
C ALA A 23 30.96 11.58 20.87
N CYS A 24 29.82 12.06 21.34
CA CYS A 24 28.79 11.21 21.93
C CYS A 24 27.65 11.08 20.89
N GLY A 25 27.92 10.35 19.82
CA GLY A 25 26.87 9.55 19.20
C GLY A 25 26.51 8.53 20.28
N ASP A 26 25.38 8.75 20.92
CA ASP A 26 24.82 7.86 21.92
C ASP A 26 24.36 6.57 21.24
N SER A 27 25.31 5.68 20.95
CA SER A 27 25.03 4.28 20.79
C SER A 27 24.93 3.68 22.21
N GLY A 28 23.93 4.14 22.96
CA GLY A 28 23.44 3.36 24.09
C GLY A 28 23.06 1.97 23.58
N PRO A 29 23.14 0.92 24.41
CA PRO A 29 22.67 -0.39 23.99
C PRO A 29 21.24 -0.22 23.48
N GLU A 30 21.00 -0.64 22.22
CA GLU A 30 19.66 -0.59 21.64
C GLU A 30 18.69 -1.27 22.61
N ALA A 31 17.50 -0.68 22.74
CA ALA A 31 16.49 -1.26 23.63
C ALA A 31 16.21 -2.71 23.19
N PRO A 32 16.10 -3.65 24.15
CA PRO A 32 15.77 -5.03 23.79
C PRO A 32 14.45 -5.06 23.03
N PHE A 33 14.32 -6.05 22.14
CA PHE A 33 13.10 -6.26 21.36
C PHE A 33 11.86 -6.24 22.26
N ASN A 34 10.87 -5.44 21.87
CA ASN A 34 9.59 -5.33 22.54
C ASN A 34 8.47 -5.84 21.60
N PRO A 35 8.12 -7.14 21.63
CA PRO A 35 7.11 -7.73 20.75
C PRO A 35 5.73 -7.04 20.88
N THR A 36 5.34 -6.71 22.11
CA THR A 36 4.07 -6.02 22.40
C THR A 36 4.05 -4.64 21.79
N GLY A 37 5.11 -3.83 21.99
CA GLY A 37 5.20 -2.49 21.41
C GLY A 37 5.23 -2.49 19.88
N THR A 38 5.95 -3.43 19.26
CA THR A 38 5.93 -3.60 17.80
C THR A 38 4.52 -3.93 17.29
N THR A 39 3.79 -4.77 18.02
CA THR A 39 2.39 -5.09 17.69
C THR A 39 1.48 -3.86 17.82
N GLU A 40 1.70 -3.00 18.82
CA GLU A 40 0.96 -1.74 18.99
C GLU A 40 1.23 -0.75 17.84
N ASP A 41 2.49 -0.64 17.38
CA ASP A 41 2.86 0.20 16.23
C ASP A 41 2.18 -0.29 14.95
N ILE A 42 2.13 -1.62 14.73
CA ILE A 42 1.42 -2.23 13.61
C ILE A 42 -0.09 -1.96 13.72
N ALA A 43 -0.68 -2.12 14.91
CA ALA A 43 -2.09 -1.87 15.13
C ALA A 43 -2.48 -0.42 14.80
N ALA A 44 -1.60 0.56 15.02
CA ALA A 44 -1.85 1.96 14.67
C ALA A 44 -2.04 2.17 13.16
N VAL A 45 -1.39 1.37 12.33
CA VAL A 45 -1.61 1.40 10.87
C VAL A 45 -2.97 0.79 10.53
N HIS A 46 -3.29 -0.37 11.12
CA HIS A 46 -4.59 -1.03 10.90
C HIS A 46 -5.78 -0.16 11.29
N ASP A 47 -5.66 0.60 12.39
CA ASP A 47 -6.74 1.47 12.88
C ASP A 47 -7.18 2.47 11.81
N ALA A 48 -6.25 3.09 11.07
CA ALA A 48 -6.57 4.03 10.01
C ALA A 48 -7.41 3.40 8.88
N PHE A 49 -7.27 2.10 8.65
CA PHE A 49 -8.02 1.34 7.63
C PHE A 49 -9.26 0.62 8.18
N SER A 50 -9.55 0.74 9.48
CA SER A 50 -10.63 0.00 10.15
C SER A 50 -12.02 0.65 10.04
N SER A 51 -12.14 1.83 9.40
CA SER A 51 -13.41 2.56 9.34
C SER A 51 -14.50 1.79 8.58
N SER A 52 -15.76 1.94 9.01
CA SER A 52 -16.92 1.41 8.29
C SER A 52 -17.05 2.00 6.87
N ALA A 53 -16.57 3.24 6.68
CA ALA A 53 -16.53 3.89 5.38
C ALA A 53 -15.51 3.20 4.45
N PHE A 54 -14.34 2.78 4.96
CA PHE A 54 -13.37 2.01 4.20
C PHE A 54 -13.92 0.62 3.85
N ALA A 55 -14.61 -0.06 4.78
CA ALA A 55 -15.26 -1.34 4.50
C ALA A 55 -16.34 -1.21 3.41
N SER A 56 -17.15 -0.15 3.46
CA SER A 56 -18.17 0.13 2.42
C SER A 56 -17.53 0.46 1.07
N PHE A 57 -16.41 1.18 1.05
CA PHE A 57 -15.64 1.46 -0.15
C PHE A 57 -15.00 0.20 -0.74
N SER A 58 -14.43 -0.68 0.08
CA SER A 58 -13.88 -1.95 -0.37
C SER A 58 -14.95 -2.83 -1.02
N THR A 59 -16.13 -2.89 -0.39
CA THR A 59 -17.28 -3.63 -0.94
C THR A 59 -17.78 -3.01 -2.25
N PHE A 60 -17.93 -1.67 -2.31
CA PHE A 60 -18.26 -0.95 -3.54
C PHE A 60 -17.31 -1.33 -4.67
N SER A 61 -16.02 -1.33 -4.42
CA SER A 61 -14.99 -1.64 -5.42
C SER A 61 -15.17 -3.02 -6.05
N VAL A 62 -15.65 -4.01 -5.29
CA VAL A 62 -15.97 -5.36 -5.79
C VAL A 62 -17.18 -5.35 -6.74
N TYR A 63 -18.27 -4.68 -6.34
CA TYR A 63 -19.52 -4.68 -7.13
C TYR A 63 -19.48 -3.75 -8.34
N PHE A 64 -18.63 -2.74 -8.30
CA PHE A 64 -18.49 -1.78 -9.37
C PHE A 64 -17.97 -2.39 -10.67
N GLY A 65 -16.99 -3.29 -10.61
CA GLY A 65 -16.45 -3.98 -11.79
C GLY A 65 -17.48 -4.81 -12.55
N ALA A 66 -18.50 -5.31 -11.86
CA ALA A 66 -19.58 -6.10 -12.48
C ALA A 66 -20.57 -5.24 -13.28
N ALA A 67 -20.82 -3.99 -12.83
CA ALA A 67 -21.86 -3.11 -13.38
C ALA A 67 -21.59 -2.61 -14.80
N LEU A 68 -20.34 -2.54 -15.19
CA LEU A 68 -19.94 -1.92 -16.45
C LEU A 68 -19.57 -2.93 -17.55
N GLY A 69 -19.98 -4.20 -17.39
CA GLY A 69 -19.92 -5.21 -18.46
C GLY A 69 -18.52 -5.69 -18.84
N THR A 70 -17.51 -5.26 -18.11
CA THR A 70 -16.17 -5.85 -18.23
C THR A 70 -16.10 -7.08 -17.34
N SER A 71 -15.65 -8.20 -17.89
CA SER A 71 -15.34 -9.38 -17.07
C SER A 71 -14.60 -8.91 -15.82
N PRO A 72 -15.05 -9.27 -14.62
CA PRO A 72 -14.43 -8.76 -13.41
C PRO A 72 -12.96 -9.14 -13.44
N MET A 73 -12.08 -8.15 -13.55
CA MET A 73 -10.68 -8.33 -13.17
C MET A 73 -10.57 -8.78 -11.70
N VAL A 74 -11.73 -8.92 -11.07
CA VAL A 74 -12.03 -9.08 -9.65
C VAL A 74 -12.29 -10.53 -9.23
N SER A 75 -12.09 -11.53 -10.09
CA SER A 75 -11.98 -12.91 -9.58
C SER A 75 -10.87 -13.05 -8.51
N GLY A 76 -9.97 -12.06 -8.43
CA GLY A 76 -8.92 -12.00 -7.45
C GLY A 76 -9.26 -11.30 -6.12
N SER A 77 -10.40 -10.60 -5.96
CA SER A 77 -10.65 -9.86 -4.72
C SER A 77 -10.96 -10.76 -3.53
N ALA A 78 -11.65 -11.90 -3.76
CA ALA A 78 -11.79 -12.92 -2.71
C ALA A 78 -10.44 -13.61 -2.40
N GLU A 79 -9.56 -13.73 -3.41
CA GLU A 79 -8.21 -14.27 -3.24
C GLU A 79 -7.26 -13.22 -2.62
N ALA A 80 -7.42 -11.92 -2.89
CA ALA A 80 -6.65 -10.87 -2.21
C ALA A 80 -6.93 -10.85 -0.70
N PHE A 81 -8.18 -11.08 -0.28
CA PHE A 81 -8.51 -11.28 1.13
C PHE A 81 -7.91 -12.57 1.73
N ASN A 82 -7.58 -13.56 0.93
CA ASN A 82 -6.88 -14.76 1.37
C ASN A 82 -5.37 -14.55 1.58
N PHE A 83 -4.81 -13.40 1.16
CA PHE A 83 -3.41 -13.04 1.42
C PHE A 83 -3.07 -12.99 2.91
N ARG A 84 -4.04 -12.69 3.78
CA ARG A 84 -3.89 -12.81 5.24
C ARG A 84 -3.55 -14.22 5.72
N ARG A 85 -3.56 -15.21 4.82
CA ARG A 85 -3.22 -16.61 5.11
C ARG A 85 -2.03 -17.14 4.32
N ALA A 86 -1.32 -16.31 3.55
CA ALA A 86 -0.09 -16.73 2.90
C ALA A 86 0.99 -16.97 3.98
N THR A 87 0.86 -18.08 4.65
CA THR A 87 1.88 -18.62 5.58
C THR A 87 2.99 -19.34 4.82
N ASP A 88 2.85 -19.49 3.49
CA ASP A 88 3.77 -20.20 2.61
C ASP A 88 4.45 -19.20 1.65
N ALA A 89 5.77 -19.27 1.57
CA ALA A 89 6.59 -18.46 0.67
C ALA A 89 6.24 -18.68 -0.80
N GLY A 90 5.81 -19.88 -1.19
CA GLY A 90 5.34 -20.20 -2.54
C GLY A 90 4.03 -19.48 -2.89
N GLU A 91 3.09 -19.40 -1.95
CA GLU A 91 1.85 -18.64 -2.12
C GLU A 91 2.14 -17.14 -2.22
N PHE A 92 3.07 -16.62 -1.40
CA PHE A 92 3.50 -15.23 -1.47
C PHE A 92 4.13 -14.91 -2.83
N GLN A 93 5.08 -15.73 -3.29
CA GLN A 93 5.71 -15.57 -4.60
C GLN A 93 4.67 -15.63 -5.74
N ALA A 94 3.76 -16.60 -5.69
CA ALA A 94 2.71 -16.75 -6.70
C ALA A 94 1.77 -15.52 -6.72
N ALA A 95 1.40 -14.99 -5.57
CA ALA A 95 0.56 -13.80 -5.46
C ALA A 95 1.28 -12.53 -5.94
N ALA A 96 2.55 -12.34 -5.56
CA ALA A 96 3.38 -11.25 -6.03
C ALA A 96 3.51 -11.28 -7.57
N THR A 97 3.74 -12.47 -8.14
CA THR A 97 3.86 -12.65 -9.60
C THR A 97 2.52 -12.42 -10.31
N ARG A 98 1.39 -12.88 -9.73
CA ARG A 98 0.03 -12.58 -10.26
C ARG A 98 -0.22 -11.08 -10.29
N ASN A 99 0.08 -10.35 -9.21
CA ASN A 99 -0.05 -8.90 -9.15
C ASN A 99 0.83 -8.20 -10.18
N ALA A 100 2.07 -8.63 -10.33
CA ALA A 100 2.99 -8.10 -11.33
C ALA A 100 2.43 -8.26 -12.76
N ARG A 101 1.91 -9.45 -13.09
CA ARG A 101 1.25 -9.71 -14.39
C ARG A 101 0.03 -8.85 -14.61
N ARG A 102 -0.80 -8.68 -13.57
CA ARG A 102 -2.01 -7.85 -13.65
C ARG A 102 -1.67 -6.39 -13.93
N VAL A 103 -0.70 -5.82 -13.20
CA VAL A 103 -0.24 -4.45 -13.44
C VAL A 103 0.38 -4.33 -14.83
N ALA A 104 1.19 -5.32 -15.26
CA ALA A 104 1.77 -5.36 -16.60
C ALA A 104 0.68 -5.38 -17.69
N ALA A 105 -0.36 -6.21 -17.54
CA ALA A 105 -1.48 -6.28 -18.47
C ALA A 105 -2.26 -4.97 -18.54
N LEU A 106 -2.50 -4.31 -17.39
CA LEU A 106 -3.09 -2.97 -17.32
C LEU A 106 -2.28 -1.95 -18.11
N MET A 107 -0.94 -1.99 -18.01
CA MET A 107 -0.06 -1.06 -18.69
C MET A 107 0.09 -1.36 -20.18
N GLN A 108 0.13 -2.65 -20.59
CA GLN A 108 0.23 -3.06 -22.00
C GLN A 108 -1.03 -2.72 -22.79
N GLY A 109 -2.22 -3.01 -22.25
CA GLY A 109 -3.48 -2.64 -22.89
C GLY A 109 -3.58 -1.13 -23.16
N ARG A 110 -2.87 -0.32 -22.39
CA ARG A 110 -2.79 1.14 -22.53
C ARG A 110 -1.74 1.62 -23.51
N ALA A 111 -0.58 0.98 -23.55
CA ALA A 111 0.46 1.36 -24.53
C ALA A 111 -0.08 1.25 -25.96
N THR A 112 -0.98 0.29 -26.21
CA THR A 112 -1.67 0.14 -27.52
C THR A 112 -2.79 1.17 -27.72
N ALA A 113 -3.49 1.59 -26.66
CA ALA A 113 -4.58 2.58 -26.75
C ALA A 113 -4.09 4.03 -26.74
N SER A 114 -3.03 4.36 -25.96
CA SER A 114 -2.54 5.74 -25.80
C SER A 114 -1.71 6.27 -26.96
N LEU A 115 -1.34 5.45 -27.94
CA LEU A 115 -0.78 5.94 -29.20
C LEU A 115 -1.82 6.68 -30.07
N SER A 116 -3.09 6.69 -29.70
CA SER A 116 -4.18 7.20 -30.53
C SER A 116 -4.90 8.44 -29.98
N ALA A 117 -4.90 8.77 -28.71
CA ALA A 117 -5.43 10.03 -28.11
C ALA A 117 -5.23 10.08 -26.60
N SER A 118 -5.09 11.29 -26.03
CA SER A 118 -5.32 11.54 -24.60
C SER A 118 -6.81 11.32 -24.31
N SER A 119 -7.21 10.09 -23.98
CA SER A 119 -8.57 9.81 -23.57
C SER A 119 -8.75 10.22 -22.11
N ALA A 120 -9.85 10.91 -21.82
CA ALA A 120 -10.32 11.10 -20.45
C ALA A 120 -10.35 9.74 -19.73
N ALA A 121 -10.04 9.72 -18.44
CA ALA A 121 -10.13 8.48 -17.66
C ALA A 121 -11.60 8.08 -17.49
N ILE A 122 -12.52 9.06 -17.49
CA ILE A 122 -13.97 8.84 -17.38
C ILE A 122 -14.62 9.15 -18.72
N PRO A 123 -15.40 8.23 -19.32
CA PRO A 123 -16.10 8.47 -20.55
C PRO A 123 -17.12 9.63 -20.45
N ASP A 124 -17.21 10.48 -21.48
CA ASP A 124 -18.10 11.66 -21.50
C ASP A 124 -19.57 11.28 -21.27
N GLU A 125 -20.00 10.10 -21.72
CA GLU A 125 -21.36 9.59 -21.55
C GLU A 125 -21.74 9.27 -20.10
N THR A 126 -20.77 9.07 -19.23
CA THR A 126 -20.99 8.78 -17.80
C THR A 126 -20.66 9.96 -16.91
N ALA A 127 -19.94 10.96 -17.44
CA ALA A 127 -19.56 12.15 -16.68
C ALA A 127 -20.80 12.91 -16.16
N GLY A 128 -20.77 13.33 -14.91
CA GLY A 128 -21.90 14.00 -14.23
C GLY A 128 -22.97 13.05 -13.67
N MET A 129 -22.85 11.74 -13.86
CA MET A 129 -23.85 10.76 -13.40
C MET A 129 -23.61 10.31 -11.96
N THR A 130 -24.73 10.08 -11.25
CA THR A 130 -24.74 9.38 -9.96
C THR A 130 -25.27 7.96 -10.15
N PHE A 131 -24.58 7.01 -9.51
CA PHE A 131 -24.93 5.60 -9.57
C PHE A 131 -25.38 5.12 -8.20
N GLU A 132 -26.42 4.29 -8.17
CA GLU A 132 -26.96 3.64 -6.98
C GLU A 132 -27.00 2.13 -7.16
N TYR A 133 -26.81 1.39 -6.07
CA TYR A 133 -26.87 -0.07 -6.08
C TYR A 133 -28.33 -0.55 -6.01
N ASN A 134 -28.76 -1.34 -6.97
CA ASN A 134 -30.14 -1.83 -7.06
C ASN A 134 -30.37 -3.20 -6.38
N GLY A 135 -29.36 -3.71 -5.70
CA GLY A 135 -29.36 -5.04 -5.08
C GLY A 135 -28.59 -6.10 -5.89
N ALA A 136 -28.19 -5.79 -7.12
CA ALA A 136 -27.38 -6.65 -7.98
C ALA A 136 -26.16 -5.90 -8.55
N GLU A 137 -26.38 -4.67 -9.02
CA GLU A 137 -25.37 -3.86 -9.70
C GLU A 137 -25.60 -2.36 -9.45
N TYR A 138 -24.60 -1.54 -9.77
CA TYR A 138 -24.74 -0.08 -9.79
C TYR A 138 -25.35 0.38 -11.11
N VAL A 139 -26.43 1.16 -11.02
CA VAL A 139 -27.16 1.71 -12.18
C VAL A 139 -27.17 3.24 -12.11
N PRO A 140 -27.13 3.95 -13.26
CA PRO A 140 -27.23 5.41 -13.27
C PRO A 140 -28.61 5.87 -12.81
N THR A 141 -28.65 6.98 -12.09
CA THR A 141 -29.88 7.59 -11.60
C THR A 141 -29.89 9.11 -11.87
N ASP A 142 -31.07 9.75 -11.73
CA ASP A 142 -31.21 11.20 -11.87
C ASP A 142 -30.75 12.00 -10.64
N ARG A 143 -30.13 11.33 -9.66
CA ARG A 143 -29.65 11.96 -8.43
C ARG A 143 -28.49 12.91 -8.74
N SER A 144 -28.62 14.15 -8.31
CA SER A 144 -27.60 15.17 -8.49
C SER A 144 -26.40 15.00 -7.53
N GLY A 145 -25.29 15.72 -7.81
CA GLY A 145 -24.13 15.82 -6.94
C GLY A 145 -22.87 15.10 -7.44
N ALA A 146 -22.92 14.51 -8.62
CA ALA A 146 -21.71 14.06 -9.31
C ALA A 146 -20.92 15.26 -9.85
N PRO A 147 -19.57 15.22 -9.86
CA PRO A 147 -18.76 16.26 -10.50
C PRO A 147 -18.95 16.23 -12.03
N SER A 148 -18.93 17.39 -12.68
CA SER A 148 -19.17 17.49 -14.13
C SER A 148 -18.15 16.76 -15.00
N ASN A 149 -16.93 16.54 -14.48
CA ASN A 149 -15.86 15.76 -15.11
C ASN A 149 -15.61 14.45 -14.34
N GLY A 150 -16.67 13.86 -13.78
CA GLY A 150 -16.51 12.68 -12.93
C GLY A 150 -17.83 11.96 -12.71
N VAL A 151 -17.81 11.00 -11.81
CA VAL A 151 -18.97 10.20 -11.42
C VAL A 151 -19.09 10.12 -9.90
N ARG A 152 -20.29 9.83 -9.42
CA ARG A 152 -20.60 9.62 -8.01
C ARG A 152 -21.29 8.29 -7.81
N PHE A 153 -20.87 7.53 -6.80
CA PHE A 153 -21.48 6.28 -6.39
C PHE A 153 -21.97 6.38 -4.95
N ILE A 154 -23.20 5.98 -4.70
CA ILE A 154 -23.74 5.90 -3.34
C ILE A 154 -23.23 4.60 -2.73
N ILE A 155 -22.64 4.68 -1.52
CA ILE A 155 -22.16 3.50 -0.80
C ILE A 155 -23.10 3.16 0.37
N TYR A 156 -23.17 1.87 0.68
CA TYR A 156 -24.10 1.31 1.62
C TYR A 156 -23.41 0.61 2.76
N ALA A 157 -24.07 0.51 3.90
CA ALA A 157 -23.59 -0.27 5.04
C ALA A 157 -23.33 -1.72 4.63
N VAL A 158 -22.27 -2.29 5.17
CA VAL A 158 -21.83 -3.65 4.87
C VAL A 158 -22.16 -4.56 6.01
N ASN A 159 -22.69 -5.73 5.71
CA ASN A 159 -22.83 -6.81 6.68
C ASN A 159 -21.44 -7.37 7.01
N PRO A 160 -20.98 -7.30 8.26
CA PRO A 160 -19.60 -7.69 8.62
C PRO A 160 -19.32 -9.19 8.48
N ILE A 161 -20.38 -10.02 8.35
CA ILE A 161 -20.22 -11.48 8.21
C ILE A 161 -20.12 -11.87 6.74
N THR A 162 -21.01 -11.30 5.89
CA THR A 162 -21.07 -11.66 4.46
C THR A 162 -20.22 -10.77 3.58
N LEU A 163 -19.74 -9.63 4.10
CA LEU A 163 -19.03 -8.58 3.37
C LEU A 163 -19.80 -8.05 2.14
N GLN A 164 -21.14 -8.16 2.18
CA GLN A 164 -22.03 -7.66 1.15
C GLN A 164 -22.84 -6.46 1.66
N PRO A 165 -23.40 -5.62 0.78
CA PRO A 165 -24.31 -4.57 1.22
C PRO A 165 -25.42 -5.13 2.12
N ALA A 166 -25.66 -4.49 3.25
CA ALA A 166 -26.69 -4.91 4.21
C ALA A 166 -28.09 -4.83 3.57
N THR A 167 -28.95 -5.74 3.94
CA THR A 167 -30.35 -5.74 3.47
C THR A 167 -31.27 -5.50 4.68
N PRO A 168 -32.13 -4.46 4.67
CA PRO A 168 -32.37 -3.50 3.59
C PRO A 168 -31.17 -2.56 3.39
N LEU A 169 -31.02 -2.03 2.16
CA LEU A 169 -29.94 -1.09 1.84
C LEU A 169 -30.01 0.14 2.72
N GLN A 170 -28.91 0.47 3.36
CA GLN A 170 -28.74 1.66 4.20
C GLN A 170 -27.59 2.50 3.62
N GLU A 171 -27.92 3.66 3.06
CA GLU A 171 -26.93 4.61 2.58
C GLU A 171 -26.06 5.12 3.74
N VAL A 172 -24.74 5.08 3.57
CA VAL A 172 -23.78 5.57 4.56
C VAL A 172 -22.92 6.70 4.03
N GLY A 173 -22.87 6.90 2.71
CA GLY A 173 -22.07 7.94 2.10
C GLY A 173 -21.98 7.80 0.58
N HIS A 174 -20.89 8.33 0.04
CA HIS A 174 -20.65 8.26 -1.40
C HIS A 174 -19.16 8.24 -1.74
N VAL A 175 -18.86 7.70 -2.92
CA VAL A 175 -17.56 7.80 -3.59
C VAL A 175 -17.69 8.79 -4.74
N GLN A 176 -16.77 9.73 -4.86
CA GLN A 176 -16.62 10.58 -6.05
C GLN A 176 -15.32 10.21 -6.76
N ILE A 177 -15.40 10.02 -8.07
CA ILE A 177 -14.24 9.80 -8.93
C ILE A 177 -14.23 10.93 -9.93
N THR A 178 -13.16 11.75 -9.92
CA THR A 178 -13.01 12.93 -10.78
C THR A 178 -11.85 12.73 -11.73
N ASP A 179 -12.08 12.97 -13.02
CA ASP A 179 -11.03 12.91 -14.03
C ASP A 179 -10.07 14.08 -13.91
N LEU A 180 -8.80 13.77 -13.79
CA LEU A 180 -7.68 14.72 -13.75
C LEU A 180 -6.69 14.46 -14.90
N SER A 181 -7.10 13.71 -15.92
CA SER A 181 -6.24 13.33 -17.04
C SER A 181 -5.69 14.52 -17.80
N GLY A 182 -4.44 14.42 -18.23
CA GLY A 182 -3.75 15.40 -19.04
C GLY A 182 -3.31 14.81 -20.39
N SER A 183 -2.49 15.55 -21.12
CA SER A 183 -2.03 15.13 -22.44
C SER A 183 -1.04 13.96 -22.43
N THR A 184 -0.39 13.68 -21.30
CA THR A 184 0.69 12.67 -21.20
C THR A 184 0.42 11.58 -20.17
N SER A 185 -0.62 11.76 -19.35
CA SER A 185 -0.98 10.81 -18.28
C SER A 185 -2.48 10.79 -18.07
N GLN A 186 -2.99 9.64 -17.69
CA GLN A 186 -4.34 9.55 -17.15
C GLN A 186 -4.27 9.64 -15.64
N ALA A 187 -5.19 10.40 -15.05
CA ALA A 187 -5.27 10.54 -13.62
C ALA A 187 -6.72 10.66 -13.17
N ALA A 188 -7.02 10.11 -12.02
CA ALA A 188 -8.31 10.26 -11.39
C ALA A 188 -8.15 10.44 -9.88
N ARG A 189 -8.93 11.33 -9.29
CA ARG A 189 -9.03 11.50 -7.84
C ARG A 189 -10.25 10.77 -7.33
N VAL A 190 -10.06 10.01 -6.28
CA VAL A 190 -11.12 9.27 -5.56
C VAL A 190 -11.29 9.89 -4.18
N VAL A 191 -12.51 10.26 -3.85
CA VAL A 191 -12.88 10.81 -2.54
C VAL A 191 -14.04 10.00 -1.98
N VAL A 192 -13.90 9.52 -0.75
CA VAL A 192 -14.96 8.81 -0.02
C VAL A 192 -15.44 9.68 1.13
N VAL A 193 -16.73 9.99 1.12
CA VAL A 193 -17.37 10.82 2.16
C VAL A 193 -18.48 10.03 2.84
N SER A 194 -18.48 10.03 4.16
CA SER A 194 -19.53 9.45 5.00
C SER A 194 -19.79 10.37 6.19
N GLY A 195 -21.07 10.66 6.48
CA GLY A 195 -21.45 11.52 7.61
C GLY A 195 -20.84 12.93 7.57
N GLY A 196 -20.45 13.43 6.39
CA GLY A 196 -19.78 14.73 6.22
C GLY A 196 -18.27 14.71 6.45
N ILE A 197 -17.69 13.56 6.79
CA ILE A 197 -16.25 13.35 6.96
C ILE A 197 -15.68 12.73 5.69
N THR A 198 -14.50 13.21 5.25
CA THR A 198 -13.74 12.58 4.16
C THR A 198 -12.85 11.50 4.74
N TYR A 199 -13.15 10.25 4.44
CA TYR A 199 -12.42 9.08 4.94
C TYR A 199 -11.27 8.65 4.04
N LEU A 200 -11.41 8.84 2.72
CA LEU A 200 -10.35 8.62 1.74
C LEU A 200 -10.28 9.80 0.78
N ASP A 201 -9.07 10.21 0.44
CA ASP A 201 -8.81 11.18 -0.61
C ASP A 201 -7.45 10.84 -1.22
N TYR A 202 -7.48 10.30 -2.43
CA TYR A 202 -6.27 9.90 -3.13
C TYR A 202 -6.38 10.12 -4.63
N THR A 203 -5.24 10.26 -5.27
CA THR A 203 -5.11 10.38 -6.72
C THR A 203 -4.35 9.17 -7.27
N VAL A 204 -4.89 8.58 -8.31
CA VAL A 204 -4.20 7.58 -9.12
C VAL A 204 -3.74 8.21 -10.41
N THR A 205 -2.49 7.97 -10.77
CA THR A 205 -1.90 8.43 -12.05
C THR A 205 -1.28 7.26 -12.78
N ALA A 206 -1.60 7.13 -14.05
CA ALA A 206 -1.06 6.11 -14.94
C ALA A 206 -0.34 6.79 -16.11
N THR A 207 0.92 6.40 -16.34
CA THR A 207 1.73 6.85 -17.46
C THR A 207 2.27 5.63 -18.20
N ALA A 208 1.86 5.46 -19.44
CA ALA A 208 2.35 4.38 -20.28
C ALA A 208 3.62 4.82 -21.05
N THR A 209 4.52 3.86 -21.26
CA THR A 209 5.71 4.00 -22.11
C THR A 209 5.73 2.87 -23.13
N VAL A 210 6.63 2.95 -24.13
CA VAL A 210 6.75 1.92 -25.18
C VAL A 210 7.11 0.54 -24.61
N THR A 211 7.81 0.49 -23.46
CA THR A 211 8.34 -0.73 -22.86
C THR A 211 7.72 -1.04 -21.49
N GLY A 212 6.63 -0.36 -21.11
CA GLY A 212 6.01 -0.56 -19.81
C GLY A 212 5.21 0.64 -19.33
N GLY A 213 5.28 0.96 -18.04
CA GLY A 213 4.57 2.10 -17.48
C GLY A 213 4.77 2.29 -16.00
N VAL A 214 4.21 3.39 -15.51
CA VAL A 214 4.19 3.76 -14.11
C VAL A 214 2.75 3.98 -13.67
N LEU A 215 2.37 3.34 -12.59
CA LEU A 215 1.11 3.55 -11.89
C LEU A 215 1.43 4.04 -10.48
N SER A 216 0.85 5.15 -10.08
CA SER A 216 1.04 5.71 -8.74
C SER A 216 -0.28 6.04 -8.06
N VAL A 217 -0.32 5.83 -6.76
CA VAL A 217 -1.41 6.24 -5.86
C VAL A 217 -0.81 7.12 -4.79
N ALA A 218 -1.38 8.27 -4.53
CA ALA A 218 -0.93 9.16 -3.47
C ALA A 218 -2.14 9.81 -2.80
N GLY A 219 -2.17 9.80 -1.47
CA GLY A 219 -3.27 10.39 -0.71
C GLY A 219 -3.30 9.90 0.73
N TYR A 220 -4.50 9.80 1.29
CA TYR A 220 -4.67 9.34 2.65
C TYR A 220 -5.95 8.51 2.85
N VAL A 221 -5.92 7.78 3.95
CA VAL A 221 -7.05 7.05 4.53
C VAL A 221 -7.16 7.48 6.01
N THR A 222 -8.35 7.49 6.57
CA THR A 222 -8.59 7.76 7.99
C THR A 222 -9.80 7.01 8.51
N ASP A 223 -9.78 6.68 9.81
CA ASP A 223 -10.95 6.22 10.56
C ASP A 223 -11.80 7.38 11.12
N GLY A 224 -11.34 8.65 10.93
CA GLY A 224 -11.93 9.87 11.46
C GLY A 224 -11.12 10.45 12.63
N GLU A 225 -10.23 9.69 13.24
CA GLU A 225 -9.33 10.09 14.32
C GLU A 225 -7.86 9.95 13.90
N HIS A 226 -7.51 8.80 13.33
CA HIS A 226 -6.17 8.49 12.86
C HIS A 226 -6.11 8.61 11.33
N ARG A 227 -5.05 9.22 10.84
CA ARG A 227 -4.81 9.39 9.41
C ARG A 227 -3.53 8.66 9.03
N ALA A 228 -3.64 7.80 8.01
CA ALA A 228 -2.52 7.21 7.32
C ALA A 228 -2.33 7.89 5.96
N ASN A 229 -1.19 8.50 5.72
CA ASN A 229 -0.78 8.95 4.39
C ASN A 229 -0.24 7.75 3.63
N VAL A 230 -0.72 7.53 2.42
CA VAL A 230 -0.38 6.38 1.59
C VAL A 230 0.25 6.85 0.29
N ASN A 231 1.42 6.31 -0.03
CA ASN A 231 2.03 6.45 -1.34
C ASN A 231 2.37 5.06 -1.88
N LEU A 232 2.02 4.86 -3.14
CA LEU A 232 2.30 3.64 -3.82
C LEU A 232 2.73 3.94 -5.25
N ARG A 233 3.79 3.29 -5.71
CA ARG A 233 4.29 3.40 -7.08
C ARG A 233 4.65 2.04 -7.61
N SER A 234 4.00 1.66 -8.69
CA SER A 234 4.34 0.45 -9.44
C SER A 234 4.97 0.84 -10.76
N THR A 235 6.15 0.32 -11.04
CA THR A 235 6.86 0.51 -12.31
C THR A 235 7.00 -0.85 -12.99
N VAL A 236 6.44 -0.99 -14.16
CA VAL A 236 6.56 -2.18 -15.00
C VAL A 236 7.48 -1.91 -16.16
N ASN A 237 8.38 -2.86 -16.40
CA ASN A 237 9.18 -2.93 -17.63
C ASN A 237 9.14 -4.37 -18.13
N GLU A 238 8.75 -4.57 -19.38
CA GLU A 238 8.59 -5.91 -19.98
C GLU A 238 9.86 -6.77 -19.88
N ALA A 239 11.03 -6.15 -19.99
CA ALA A 239 12.31 -6.85 -19.93
C ALA A 239 12.84 -7.03 -18.51
N ALA A 240 12.53 -6.11 -17.58
CA ALA A 240 13.08 -6.08 -16.22
C ALA A 240 12.13 -6.63 -15.17
N GLY A 241 10.80 -6.65 -15.43
CA GLY A 241 9.79 -7.07 -14.50
C GLY A 241 9.05 -5.91 -13.84
N LEU A 242 8.72 -6.05 -12.55
CA LEU A 242 7.95 -5.07 -11.76
C LEU A 242 8.77 -4.59 -10.56
N THR A 243 8.67 -3.30 -10.28
CA THR A 243 9.06 -2.74 -8.98
C THR A 243 7.84 -2.09 -8.35
N LEU A 244 7.50 -2.48 -7.13
CA LEU A 244 6.47 -1.88 -6.29
C LEU A 244 7.15 -1.16 -5.13
N LEU A 245 6.85 0.11 -4.97
CA LEU A 245 7.20 0.92 -3.81
C LEU A 245 5.90 1.25 -3.08
N TYR A 246 5.85 1.00 -1.80
CA TYR A 246 4.71 1.32 -0.94
C TYR A 246 5.21 1.98 0.32
N SER A 247 4.60 3.10 0.69
CA SER A 247 4.86 3.74 1.97
C SER A 247 3.56 4.15 2.65
N VAL A 248 3.53 3.97 3.96
CA VAL A 248 2.48 4.46 4.85
C VAL A 248 3.12 5.23 5.97
N ASP A 249 2.54 6.37 6.30
CA ASP A 249 2.95 7.23 7.40
C ASP A 249 1.70 7.56 8.24
N VAL A 250 1.77 7.28 9.55
CA VAL A 250 0.72 7.60 10.55
C VAL A 250 1.26 8.65 11.51
N PRO A 251 1.18 9.95 11.16
CA PRO A 251 1.91 11.00 11.87
C PRO A 251 1.56 11.13 13.35
N LEU A 252 0.28 10.89 13.72
CA LEU A 252 -0.17 10.98 15.12
C LEU A 252 0.39 9.86 16.01
N ARG A 253 0.91 8.80 15.42
CA ARG A 253 1.49 7.66 16.12
C ARG A 253 2.99 7.56 15.93
N ASP A 254 3.57 8.43 15.10
CA ASP A 254 5.00 8.42 14.73
C ASP A 254 5.42 7.05 14.15
N VAL A 255 4.52 6.43 13.36
CA VAL A 255 4.76 5.13 12.73
C VAL A 255 4.89 5.32 11.22
N SER A 256 5.93 4.77 10.64
CA SER A 256 6.11 4.71 9.18
C SER A 256 6.47 3.31 8.71
N ILE A 257 6.00 2.97 7.51
CA ILE A 257 6.30 1.71 6.82
C ILE A 257 6.74 2.06 5.40
N ASP A 258 7.85 1.48 4.98
CA ASP A 258 8.34 1.51 3.61
C ASP A 258 8.56 0.07 3.12
N LEU A 259 7.96 -0.27 1.99
CA LEU A 259 8.11 -1.58 1.35
C LEU A 259 8.57 -1.40 -0.09
N THR A 260 9.66 -2.03 -0.44
CA THR A 260 10.10 -2.24 -1.82
C THR A 260 9.94 -3.71 -2.18
N MET A 261 9.18 -3.99 -3.23
CA MET A 261 9.12 -5.32 -3.79
C MET A 261 9.56 -5.28 -5.26
N THR A 262 10.40 -6.21 -5.64
CA THR A 262 10.87 -6.38 -7.01
C THR A 262 10.49 -7.77 -7.51
N THR A 263 9.94 -7.84 -8.72
CA THR A 263 9.72 -9.12 -9.41
C THR A 263 10.54 -9.09 -10.69
N THR A 264 11.58 -9.91 -10.75
CA THR A 264 12.41 -10.04 -11.95
C THR A 264 11.84 -11.16 -12.82
N GLY A 265 11.44 -10.81 -14.04
CA GLY A 265 10.65 -11.72 -14.89
C GLY A 265 9.16 -11.72 -14.51
N LEU A 266 8.32 -12.12 -15.45
CA LEU A 266 6.86 -12.20 -15.27
C LEU A 266 6.34 -13.64 -15.37
N ASP A 267 7.23 -14.61 -15.56
CA ASP A 267 6.90 -16.03 -15.57
C ASP A 267 7.00 -16.59 -14.14
N PRO A 268 5.92 -17.17 -13.58
CA PRO A 268 5.91 -17.72 -12.23
C PRO A 268 6.96 -18.80 -11.97
N GLU A 269 7.33 -19.57 -13.00
CA GLU A 269 8.30 -20.65 -12.85
C GLU A 269 9.74 -20.13 -12.73
N THR A 270 10.02 -18.95 -13.28
CA THR A 270 11.36 -18.38 -13.35
C THR A 270 11.50 -17.02 -12.64
N ALA A 271 10.38 -16.43 -12.21
CA ALA A 271 10.40 -15.15 -11.54
C ALA A 271 11.14 -15.21 -10.20
N THR A 272 11.94 -14.19 -9.94
CA THR A 272 12.51 -13.93 -8.62
C THR A 272 11.76 -12.77 -7.98
N VAL A 273 11.28 -12.94 -6.76
CA VAL A 273 10.65 -11.89 -5.96
C VAL A 273 11.60 -11.46 -4.86
N GLY A 274 12.03 -10.21 -4.89
CA GLY A 274 12.78 -9.57 -3.81
C GLY A 274 11.84 -8.73 -2.95
N ILE A 275 12.08 -8.72 -1.65
CA ILE A 275 11.35 -7.93 -0.67
C ILE A 275 12.33 -7.17 0.23
N ASP A 276 12.02 -5.92 0.51
CA ASP A 276 12.70 -5.08 1.47
C ASP A 276 11.64 -4.20 2.15
N LEU A 277 11.38 -4.46 3.43
CA LEU A 277 10.43 -3.74 4.26
C LEU A 277 11.19 -3.10 5.42
N GLY A 278 10.92 -1.82 5.64
CA GLY A 278 11.32 -1.07 6.83
C GLY A 278 10.07 -0.56 7.54
N MET A 279 10.03 -0.69 8.86
CA MET A 279 9.07 -0.04 9.73
C MET A 279 9.84 0.71 10.82
N SER A 280 9.42 1.92 11.11
CA SER A 280 9.87 2.66 12.29
C SER A 280 8.67 3.14 13.09
N GLY A 281 8.81 3.11 14.41
CA GLY A 281 7.78 3.55 15.35
C GLY A 281 8.38 3.89 16.71
N PRO A 282 7.57 4.36 17.65
CA PRO A 282 8.00 4.70 19.01
C PRO A 282 8.66 3.52 19.74
N ASN A 283 8.34 2.28 19.36
CA ASN A 283 8.84 1.08 20.01
C ASN A 283 10.07 0.46 19.33
N GLY A 284 10.61 1.12 18.29
CA GLY A 284 11.82 0.71 17.61
C GLY A 284 11.67 0.58 16.10
N THR A 285 12.62 -0.13 15.50
CA THR A 285 12.66 -0.37 14.06
C THR A 285 12.55 -1.85 13.75
N VAL A 286 11.84 -2.17 12.67
CA VAL A 286 11.79 -3.52 12.09
C VAL A 286 12.23 -3.43 10.64
N SER A 287 13.08 -4.33 10.21
CA SER A 287 13.35 -4.51 8.79
C SER A 287 13.23 -5.98 8.40
N MET A 288 12.76 -6.22 7.19
CA MET A 288 12.63 -7.54 6.62
C MET A 288 13.16 -7.51 5.18
N SER A 289 14.13 -8.34 4.87
CA SER A 289 14.71 -8.41 3.54
C SER A 289 14.96 -9.84 3.10
N GLY A 290 14.76 -10.10 1.80
CA GLY A 290 14.96 -11.43 1.26
C GLY A 290 14.58 -11.57 -0.20
N GLN A 291 14.75 -12.80 -0.70
CA GLN A 291 14.39 -13.16 -2.07
C GLN A 291 13.76 -14.55 -2.13
N PHE A 292 12.83 -14.71 -3.05
CA PHE A 292 12.13 -15.97 -3.34
C PHE A 292 12.15 -16.30 -4.82
N THR A 293 12.25 -17.59 -5.10
CA THR A 293 12.01 -18.20 -6.41
C THR A 293 10.99 -19.33 -6.25
N ALA A 294 10.60 -19.97 -7.34
CA ALA A 294 9.73 -21.16 -7.29
C ALA A 294 10.36 -22.32 -6.48
N ASP A 295 11.70 -22.38 -6.42
CA ASP A 295 12.44 -23.42 -5.69
C ASP A 295 12.61 -23.10 -4.19
N GLY A 296 12.19 -21.91 -3.75
CA GLY A 296 12.30 -21.43 -2.37
C GLY A 296 13.05 -20.12 -2.24
N GLY A 297 13.39 -19.77 -1.00
CA GLY A 297 14.08 -18.52 -0.71
C GLY A 297 14.38 -18.33 0.76
N THR A 298 14.93 -17.17 1.09
CA THR A 298 15.25 -16.77 2.46
C THR A 298 14.79 -15.37 2.74
N ILE A 299 14.25 -15.14 3.95
CA ILE A 299 14.01 -13.81 4.52
C ILE A 299 14.77 -13.69 5.83
N THR A 300 15.38 -12.56 6.07
CA THR A 300 15.90 -12.17 7.38
C THR A 300 15.06 -11.01 7.92
N VAL A 301 14.56 -11.18 9.13
CA VAL A 301 13.88 -10.12 9.90
C VAL A 301 14.84 -9.61 10.95
N ARG A 302 14.95 -8.29 11.05
CA ARG A 302 15.77 -7.62 12.06
C ARG A 302 14.88 -6.68 12.87
N VAL A 303 15.18 -6.59 14.15
CA VAL A 303 14.56 -5.62 15.05
C VAL A 303 15.66 -4.82 15.70
N ASN A 304 15.55 -3.50 15.63
CA ASN A 304 16.59 -2.57 16.11
C ASN A 304 18.00 -2.90 15.56
N GLY A 305 18.07 -3.37 14.30
CA GLY A 305 19.32 -3.75 13.64
C GLY A 305 19.78 -5.19 13.88
N ASP A 306 19.36 -5.83 14.97
CA ASP A 306 19.72 -7.20 15.29
C ASP A 306 18.85 -8.22 14.55
N VAL A 307 19.44 -9.37 14.19
CA VAL A 307 18.68 -10.47 13.59
C VAL A 307 17.70 -11.01 14.62
N PHE A 308 16.42 -10.93 14.30
CA PHE A 308 15.33 -11.47 15.10
C PHE A 308 14.91 -12.87 14.62
N ALA A 309 14.68 -13.02 13.33
CA ALA A 309 14.25 -14.28 12.74
C ALA A 309 14.82 -14.50 11.34
N ASN A 310 14.99 -15.76 10.98
CA ASN A 310 15.29 -16.21 9.63
C ASN A 310 14.19 -17.15 9.15
N VAL A 311 13.69 -16.91 7.94
CA VAL A 311 12.74 -17.78 7.24
C VAL A 311 13.46 -18.43 6.09
N VAL A 312 13.37 -19.74 6.00
CA VAL A 312 13.92 -20.52 4.89
C VAL A 312 12.80 -21.36 4.30
N SER A 313 12.50 -21.16 3.03
CA SER A 313 11.57 -21.99 2.27
C SER A 313 12.33 -22.81 1.25
N SER A 314 11.95 -24.07 1.11
CA SER A 314 12.52 -25.03 0.15
C SER A 314 11.54 -25.39 -0.98
N GLY A 315 10.74 -24.45 -1.44
CA GLY A 315 9.73 -24.68 -2.46
C GLY A 315 8.40 -25.23 -1.88
N ALA A 316 8.03 -26.46 -2.14
CA ALA A 316 6.71 -27.01 -1.82
C ALA A 316 6.49 -27.42 -0.35
N GLY A 317 7.34 -27.02 0.58
CA GLY A 317 7.22 -27.34 2.01
C GLY A 317 6.84 -26.15 2.88
N GLU A 318 6.37 -26.41 4.11
CA GLU A 318 6.21 -25.35 5.10
C GLU A 318 7.55 -24.64 5.35
N PRO A 319 7.58 -23.29 5.42
CA PRO A 319 8.81 -22.56 5.69
C PRO A 319 9.33 -22.87 7.10
N SER A 320 10.63 -23.01 7.23
CA SER A 320 11.29 -23.10 8.53
C SER A 320 11.53 -21.69 9.08
N ILE A 321 11.00 -21.39 10.25
CA ILE A 321 11.21 -20.13 10.94
C ILE A 321 12.05 -20.37 12.18
N THR A 322 13.18 -19.68 12.29
CA THR A 322 14.11 -19.82 13.43
C THR A 322 14.54 -18.45 13.92
N GLY A 323 14.84 -18.35 15.20
CA GLY A 323 15.48 -17.17 15.79
C GLY A 323 16.93 -17.00 15.31
N ALA A 324 17.57 -15.93 15.77
CA ALA A 324 18.97 -15.62 15.45
C ALA A 324 19.95 -16.74 15.88
N ASP A 325 19.60 -17.49 16.93
CA ASP A 325 20.36 -18.61 17.46
C ASP A 325 20.10 -19.95 16.74
N GLY A 326 19.23 -19.94 15.71
CA GLY A 326 18.80 -21.12 14.97
C GLY A 326 17.79 -22.00 15.71
N GLN A 327 17.27 -21.58 16.87
CA GLN A 327 16.22 -22.28 17.58
C GLN A 327 14.82 -21.80 17.13
N PRO A 328 13.76 -22.59 17.35
CA PRO A 328 12.40 -22.14 17.14
C PRO A 328 12.09 -20.87 17.93
N LEU A 329 11.27 -19.99 17.38
CA LEU A 329 10.79 -18.79 18.09
C LEU A 329 9.95 -19.18 19.31
N THR A 330 9.93 -18.34 20.34
CA THR A 330 8.94 -18.44 21.41
C THR A 330 7.54 -18.13 20.84
N ALA A 331 6.48 -18.53 21.52
CA ALA A 331 5.11 -18.25 21.07
C ALA A 331 4.82 -16.74 20.97
N GLU A 332 5.44 -15.90 21.81
CA GLU A 332 5.32 -14.46 21.78
C GLU A 332 6.07 -13.85 20.56
N ASP A 333 7.29 -14.32 20.32
CA ASP A 333 8.08 -13.90 19.17
C ASP A 333 7.44 -14.37 17.85
N GLU A 334 6.85 -15.57 17.82
CA GLU A 334 6.12 -16.06 16.67
C GLU A 334 4.91 -15.20 16.35
N ALA A 335 4.14 -14.77 17.37
CA ALA A 335 3.01 -13.85 17.18
C ALA A 335 3.47 -12.49 16.64
N ALA A 336 4.57 -11.92 17.14
CA ALA A 336 5.14 -10.68 16.63
C ALA A 336 5.63 -10.84 15.18
N PHE A 337 6.29 -11.94 14.86
CA PHE A 337 6.71 -12.28 13.51
C PHE A 337 5.52 -12.34 12.54
N GLN A 338 4.42 -13.00 12.92
CA GLN A 338 3.22 -13.11 12.11
C GLN A 338 2.61 -11.73 11.82
N ASN A 339 2.59 -10.83 12.80
CA ASN A 339 2.12 -9.46 12.63
C ASN A 339 3.01 -8.68 11.65
N ILE A 340 4.33 -8.77 11.79
CA ILE A 340 5.29 -8.13 10.87
C ILE A 340 5.09 -8.65 9.44
N PHE A 341 4.93 -9.96 9.28
CA PHE A 341 4.73 -10.57 7.97
C PHE A 341 3.40 -10.19 7.34
N ALA A 342 2.34 -10.04 8.16
CA ALA A 342 1.03 -9.61 7.70
C ALA A 342 1.02 -8.20 7.07
N LEU A 343 1.90 -7.30 7.53
CA LEU A 343 2.06 -5.96 6.93
C LEU A 343 2.34 -6.01 5.43
N THR A 344 3.14 -6.97 4.98
CA THR A 344 3.44 -7.11 3.55
C THR A 344 2.21 -7.50 2.74
N GLY A 345 1.37 -8.38 3.29
CA GLY A 345 0.10 -8.76 2.69
C GLY A 345 -0.88 -7.59 2.61
N GLU A 346 -0.93 -6.75 3.64
CA GLU A 346 -1.82 -5.57 3.69
C GLU A 346 -1.45 -4.50 2.68
N ALA A 347 -0.17 -4.31 2.41
CA ALA A 347 0.27 -3.42 1.35
C ALA A 347 -0.37 -3.79 0.01
N PHE A 348 -0.45 -5.09 -0.32
CA PHE A 348 -1.09 -5.57 -1.55
C PHE A 348 -2.61 -5.40 -1.53
N ILE A 349 -3.26 -5.67 -0.39
CA ILE A 349 -4.71 -5.51 -0.26
C ILE A 349 -5.08 -4.04 -0.42
N THR A 350 -4.35 -3.14 0.23
CA THR A 350 -4.56 -1.69 0.12
C THR A 350 -4.37 -1.23 -1.33
N PHE A 351 -3.33 -1.72 -2.00
CA PHE A 351 -3.09 -1.45 -3.42
C PHE A 351 -4.27 -1.88 -4.27
N ASP A 352 -4.73 -3.11 -4.12
CA ASP A 352 -5.83 -3.64 -4.90
C ASP A 352 -7.12 -2.86 -4.66
N VAL A 353 -7.47 -2.57 -3.40
CA VAL A 353 -8.68 -1.82 -3.04
C VAL A 353 -8.65 -0.40 -3.62
N MET A 354 -7.50 0.28 -3.57
CA MET A 354 -7.37 1.64 -4.10
C MET A 354 -7.33 1.68 -5.64
N LEU A 355 -6.86 0.63 -6.30
CA LEU A 355 -6.81 0.57 -7.76
C LEU A 355 -8.10 0.07 -8.40
N LEU A 356 -8.88 -0.76 -7.73
CA LEU A 356 -10.09 -1.37 -8.29
C LEU A 356 -11.06 -0.35 -8.93
N PRO A 357 -11.44 0.75 -8.25
CA PRO A 357 -12.37 1.71 -8.82
C PRO A 357 -11.87 2.39 -10.08
N ILE A 358 -10.55 2.52 -10.20
CA ILE A 358 -9.90 3.22 -11.30
C ILE A 358 -9.46 2.27 -12.40
N GLY A 359 -9.03 1.06 -12.06
CA GLY A 359 -8.67 0.02 -13.02
C GLY A 359 -9.72 -0.18 -14.08
N PHE A 360 -10.96 0.07 -13.71
CA PHE A 360 -12.12 0.05 -14.57
C PHE A 360 -12.10 1.16 -15.65
N PHE A 361 -11.91 2.42 -15.24
CA PHE A 361 -11.81 3.56 -16.17
C PHE A 361 -10.50 3.54 -16.95
N LEU A 362 -9.54 2.82 -16.44
CA LEU A 362 -8.25 2.68 -17.04
C LEU A 362 -8.16 1.48 -18.02
N ALA A 363 -9.15 0.59 -18.08
CA ALA A 363 -9.18 -0.51 -19.04
C ALA A 363 -9.48 0.01 -20.46
N PRO A 364 -8.84 -0.49 -21.52
CA PRO A 364 -9.24 -0.16 -22.87
C PRO A 364 -10.70 -0.63 -23.07
N THR A 365 -11.56 0.26 -23.58
CA THR A 365 -12.86 -0.14 -24.12
C THR A 365 -12.61 -1.08 -25.31
N ALA A 366 -13.10 -2.32 -25.21
CA ALA A 366 -12.98 -3.34 -26.23
C ALA A 366 -13.69 -2.92 -27.52
#